data_3168dcaed1c1059c9f8e1d0eb4eeaaeb
#
_entry.id   3168dcaed1c1059c9f8e1d0eb4eeaaeb
#
_cell.length_a   1.000
_cell.length_b   1.000
_cell.length_c   1.000
_cell.angle_alpha   90.00
_cell.angle_beta   90.00
_cell.angle_gamma   90.00
#
_symmetry.space_group_name_H-M   'P 1'
#
loop_
_entity.id
_entity.type
_entity.pdbx_description
1 polymer ?
#
loop_
_entity_poly.entity_id
_entity_poly.type
_entity_poly.pdbx_seq_one_letter_code
_entity_poly.pdbx_strand_id
1 'polypeptide(L)'
;MARLWPALVLFGLLAGCQSPVRLMPTPVGFTKGEADPFEKAGPALQTTEVPVLYATNRLVLIEKPEPLHTILPSQDLRMGIAHVRVGDETLDWETLHRMSTSDDPGERPIVHLESLEQMAVLKADEEVKNSAEAQAFFALVNKALAASHNPELLIYVHGSNNTVPRAAAQAAQFRHFMGRRMVVISFMWPSAGSLLRYLTDVNNAAATVDPFARLVELLAANTNASKIDVLAYSAGAQVTSPALAQLGAPRPGETRDAQRARLRLGQIYFAAPDIDTRRFVNELGTYVDLTDRVSVAANLNDSVLRFAAIVGRASRAGRPNLSELSTEQSAFLVDASQKMQFDIIKVDPNDIPNLPESSHAFWYDDPWVSGSVGTW
;
A
#
# COMPACT_ATOMS: atom_id res chain seq x y z
N MET A 1 -10.50 21.42 -54.53
CA MET A 1 -9.55 21.86 -53.49
C MET A 1 -10.24 21.71 -52.14
N ALA A 2 -10.09 20.56 -51.52
CA ALA A 2 -10.68 20.27 -50.20
C ALA A 2 -9.68 20.70 -49.13
N ARG A 3 -10.07 21.66 -48.29
CA ARG A 3 -9.29 22.10 -47.12
C ARG A 3 -9.42 21.07 -46.02
N LEU A 4 -8.37 20.27 -45.83
CA LEU A 4 -8.15 19.51 -44.61
C LEU A 4 -7.83 20.50 -43.45
N TRP A 5 -8.79 20.69 -42.56
CA TRP A 5 -8.50 21.31 -41.28
C TRP A 5 -7.88 20.20 -40.39
N PRO A 6 -6.68 20.39 -39.83
CA PRO A 6 -6.18 19.52 -38.82
C PRO A 6 -7.05 19.79 -37.56
N ALA A 7 -7.80 18.79 -37.15
CA ALA A 7 -8.34 18.73 -35.79
C ALA A 7 -7.15 18.70 -34.83
N LEU A 8 -6.64 19.86 -34.46
CA LEU A 8 -5.79 20.05 -33.30
C LEU A 8 -6.73 19.76 -32.09
N VAL A 9 -6.77 18.50 -31.71
CA VAL A 9 -7.33 18.12 -30.43
C VAL A 9 -6.48 18.84 -29.41
N LEU A 10 -7.08 19.85 -28.81
CA LEU A 10 -6.63 20.56 -27.64
C LEU A 10 -6.55 19.56 -26.52
N PHE A 11 -5.48 18.77 -26.45
CA PHE A 11 -5.06 18.13 -25.22
C PHE A 11 -4.70 19.28 -24.28
N GLY A 12 -5.74 19.81 -23.68
CA GLY A 12 -5.62 20.75 -22.59
C GLY A 12 -4.62 20.20 -21.62
N LEU A 13 -3.66 21.02 -21.26
CA LEU A 13 -2.73 20.87 -20.15
C LEU A 13 -3.51 20.52 -18.86
N LEU A 14 -3.92 19.26 -18.76
CA LEU A 14 -4.10 18.60 -17.50
C LEU A 14 -2.68 18.30 -16.98
N ALA A 15 -1.90 19.33 -16.70
CA ALA A 15 -1.05 19.33 -15.55
C ALA A 15 -2.01 19.14 -14.38
N GLY A 16 -2.47 17.91 -14.20
CA GLY A 16 -3.38 17.56 -13.13
C GLY A 16 -2.62 17.80 -11.85
N CYS A 17 -2.88 18.93 -11.20
CA CYS A 17 -2.69 19.04 -9.77
C CYS A 17 -3.41 17.82 -9.20
N GLN A 18 -2.67 16.86 -8.68
CA GLN A 18 -3.27 15.72 -8.01
C GLN A 18 -4.16 16.30 -6.91
N SER A 19 -5.43 15.92 -6.87
CA SER A 19 -6.30 16.32 -5.79
C SER A 19 -5.67 15.91 -4.47
N PRO A 20 -5.69 16.78 -3.46
CA PRO A 20 -5.15 16.44 -2.15
C PRO A 20 -5.84 15.20 -1.60
N VAL A 21 -5.14 14.41 -0.80
CA VAL A 21 -5.76 13.32 -0.06
C VAL A 21 -6.65 13.93 1.01
N ARG A 22 -7.96 13.67 0.91
CA ARG A 22 -8.91 14.04 1.98
C ARG A 22 -9.14 12.85 2.87
N LEU A 23 -9.43 13.09 4.12
CA LEU A 23 -9.84 12.04 5.05
C LEU A 23 -11.05 11.32 4.43
N MET A 24 -10.93 10.01 4.24
CA MET A 24 -11.99 9.22 3.61
C MET A 24 -13.31 9.30 4.40
N PRO A 25 -14.46 9.03 3.77
CA PRO A 25 -15.71 8.84 4.49
C PRO A 25 -15.55 7.81 5.60
N THR A 26 -16.21 8.02 6.72
CA THR A 26 -16.12 7.12 7.87
C THR A 26 -16.60 5.72 7.50
N PRO A 27 -15.80 4.66 7.74
CA PRO A 27 -16.24 3.29 7.50
C PRO A 27 -17.57 2.99 8.19
N VAL A 28 -18.48 2.32 7.48
CA VAL A 28 -19.87 2.10 7.94
C VAL A 28 -19.95 1.42 9.31
N GLY A 29 -19.02 0.49 9.61
CA GLY A 29 -18.96 -0.15 10.93
C GLY A 29 -18.73 0.82 12.09
N PHE A 30 -18.13 1.99 11.83
CA PHE A 30 -17.90 3.01 12.86
C PHE A 30 -19.06 3.99 12.98
N THR A 31 -19.79 4.26 11.90
CA THR A 31 -20.91 5.23 11.91
C THR A 31 -22.12 4.73 12.69
N LYS A 32 -22.28 3.41 12.83
CA LYS A 32 -23.41 2.80 13.55
C LYS A 32 -23.20 2.69 15.05
N GLY A 33 -22.05 3.12 15.55
CA GLY A 33 -21.70 2.98 16.97
C GLY A 33 -21.41 1.53 17.41
N GLU A 34 -21.24 0.61 16.43
CA GLU A 34 -20.92 -0.78 16.70
C GLU A 34 -19.46 -0.94 17.15
N ALA A 35 -18.57 -0.03 16.72
CA ALA A 35 -17.17 0.03 17.15
C ALA A 35 -16.65 1.47 17.07
N ASP A 36 -15.90 1.89 18.10
CA ASP A 36 -15.07 3.08 18.05
C ASP A 36 -13.60 2.63 17.90
N PRO A 37 -12.95 2.87 16.75
CA PRO A 37 -11.58 2.45 16.55
C PRO A 37 -10.60 3.12 17.54
N PHE A 38 -11.01 4.25 18.14
CA PHE A 38 -10.19 5.03 19.06
C PHE A 38 -10.46 4.74 20.54
N GLU A 39 -11.39 3.86 20.89
CA GLU A 39 -11.76 3.53 22.28
C GLU A 39 -10.51 3.22 23.14
N LYS A 40 -9.52 2.54 22.54
CA LYS A 40 -8.28 2.16 23.21
C LYS A 40 -7.11 3.13 22.91
N ALA A 41 -7.36 4.26 22.25
CA ALA A 41 -6.32 5.26 21.97
C ALA A 41 -6.04 6.06 23.25
N GLY A 42 -4.84 5.92 23.79
CA GLY A 42 -4.41 6.74 24.93
C GLY A 42 -4.27 8.21 24.54
N PRO A 43 -4.20 9.13 25.55
CA PRO A 43 -4.15 10.58 25.32
C PRO A 43 -3.07 11.03 24.31
N ALA A 44 -1.93 10.37 24.27
CA ALA A 44 -0.85 10.68 23.33
C ALA A 44 -1.21 10.43 21.85
N LEU A 45 -2.26 9.66 21.58
CA LEU A 45 -2.77 9.39 20.23
C LEU A 45 -4.01 10.27 19.88
N GLN A 46 -4.54 11.02 20.85
CA GLN A 46 -5.69 11.90 20.69
C GLN A 46 -5.25 13.28 20.15
N THR A 47 -4.80 13.32 18.93
CA THR A 47 -4.23 14.50 18.25
C THR A 47 -4.59 14.47 16.78
N THR A 48 -4.41 15.56 16.05
CA THR A 48 -4.57 15.61 14.59
C THR A 48 -3.33 15.11 13.84
N GLU A 49 -2.21 14.92 14.53
CA GLU A 49 -1.00 14.33 13.97
C GLU A 49 -1.13 12.80 13.88
N VAL A 50 -0.76 12.24 12.74
CA VAL A 50 -0.78 10.80 12.46
C VAL A 50 0.57 10.40 11.82
N PRO A 51 1.67 10.45 12.57
CA PRO A 51 2.96 10.06 12.01
C PRO A 51 2.94 8.60 11.59
N VAL A 52 3.63 8.29 10.47
CA VAL A 52 3.86 6.93 10.00
C VAL A 52 5.34 6.73 9.77
N LEU A 53 5.81 5.50 9.95
CA LEU A 53 7.14 5.15 9.51
C LEU A 53 7.17 5.09 7.98
N TYR A 54 8.32 5.33 7.37
CA TYR A 54 8.49 5.14 5.95
C TYR A 54 9.77 4.41 5.61
N ALA A 55 9.74 3.74 4.47
CA ALA A 55 10.91 3.27 3.76
C ALA A 55 10.78 3.63 2.29
N THR A 56 11.89 3.94 1.62
CA THR A 56 11.90 4.26 0.19
C THR A 56 13.21 3.86 -0.46
N ASN A 57 13.14 3.45 -1.71
CA ASN A 57 14.30 3.28 -2.57
C ASN A 57 14.40 4.38 -3.64
N ARG A 58 13.79 5.54 -3.41
CA ARG A 58 13.95 6.70 -4.29
C ARG A 58 15.39 7.24 -4.20
N LEU A 59 15.99 7.50 -5.35
CA LEU A 59 17.24 8.23 -5.40
C LEU A 59 17.02 9.65 -4.85
N VAL A 60 17.91 10.11 -4.00
CA VAL A 60 17.91 11.47 -3.42
C VAL A 60 18.99 12.29 -4.11
N LEU A 61 18.64 13.48 -4.60
CA LEU A 61 19.57 14.43 -5.22
C LEU A 61 20.16 15.41 -4.18
N ILE A 62 19.37 15.78 -3.16
CA ILE A 62 19.77 16.70 -2.10
C ILE A 62 19.42 16.02 -0.78
N GLU A 63 20.41 15.86 0.10
CA GLU A 63 20.21 15.18 1.38
C GLU A 63 19.71 16.12 2.48
N LYS A 64 20.14 17.39 2.46
CA LYS A 64 19.85 18.38 3.53
C LYS A 64 19.52 19.75 2.92
N PRO A 65 18.69 20.57 3.59
CA PRO A 65 18.05 20.34 4.89
C PRO A 65 16.93 19.28 4.87
N GLU A 66 16.27 19.08 3.73
CA GLU A 66 15.25 18.04 3.52
C GLU A 66 15.60 17.19 2.31
N PRO A 67 15.41 15.86 2.37
CA PRO A 67 15.76 14.98 1.27
C PRO A 67 14.87 15.25 0.03
N LEU A 68 15.50 15.62 -1.08
CA LEU A 68 14.82 15.76 -2.38
C LEU A 68 14.74 14.40 -3.08
N HIS A 69 13.66 13.70 -2.87
CA HIS A 69 13.37 12.41 -3.47
C HIS A 69 13.01 12.54 -4.96
N THR A 70 13.69 11.78 -5.81
CA THR A 70 13.39 11.72 -7.24
C THR A 70 12.39 10.62 -7.57
N ILE A 71 12.06 10.50 -8.85
CA ILE A 71 11.31 9.38 -9.42
C ILE A 71 12.23 8.23 -9.89
N LEU A 72 13.52 8.32 -9.67
CA LEU A 72 14.48 7.29 -10.06
C LEU A 72 14.67 6.28 -8.93
N PRO A 73 14.71 4.98 -9.23
CA PRO A 73 15.00 3.95 -8.25
C PRO A 73 16.49 3.90 -7.87
N SER A 74 16.76 3.52 -6.63
CA SER A 74 18.05 3.16 -6.09
C SER A 74 17.98 1.75 -5.50
N GLN A 75 19.11 1.11 -5.26
CA GLN A 75 19.17 -0.13 -4.49
C GLN A 75 19.32 0.13 -2.98
N ASP A 76 19.61 1.35 -2.60
CA ASP A 76 19.68 1.78 -1.19
C ASP A 76 18.26 1.93 -0.61
N LEU A 77 18.13 1.63 0.67
CA LEU A 77 16.91 1.89 1.45
C LEU A 77 17.11 3.10 2.35
N ARG A 78 16.19 4.04 2.29
CA ARG A 78 16.08 5.18 3.19
C ARG A 78 14.88 5.00 4.08
N MET A 79 15.04 5.22 5.37
CA MET A 79 14.02 4.91 6.38
C MET A 79 13.91 6.05 7.38
N GLY A 80 12.71 6.27 7.91
CA GLY A 80 12.48 7.33 8.89
C GLY A 80 11.02 7.49 9.26
N ILE A 81 10.65 8.72 9.65
CA ILE A 81 9.30 9.11 10.06
C ILE A 81 8.75 10.13 9.07
N ALA A 82 7.54 9.90 8.61
CA ALA A 82 6.74 10.88 7.90
C ALA A 82 5.76 11.51 8.90
N HIS A 83 5.94 12.80 9.16
CA HIS A 83 5.04 13.59 9.99
C HIS A 83 3.85 14.02 9.15
N VAL A 84 2.70 13.44 9.44
CA VAL A 84 1.45 13.68 8.70
C VAL A 84 0.43 14.28 9.64
N ARG A 85 -0.34 15.24 9.15
CA ARG A 85 -1.43 15.90 9.87
C ARG A 85 -2.74 15.76 9.10
N VAL A 86 -3.83 15.59 9.84
CA VAL A 86 -5.20 15.68 9.33
C VAL A 86 -5.73 17.08 9.63
N GLY A 87 -6.17 17.79 8.59
CA GLY A 87 -6.64 19.17 8.72
C GLY A 87 -5.52 20.18 8.89
N ASP A 88 -5.88 21.38 9.27
CA ASP A 88 -4.99 22.47 9.61
C ASP A 88 -4.88 22.68 11.14
N GLU A 89 -4.24 23.75 11.55
CA GLU A 89 -4.03 24.07 12.97
C GLU A 89 -5.33 24.38 13.73
N THR A 90 -6.44 24.62 13.02
CA THR A 90 -7.75 24.93 13.63
C THR A 90 -8.54 23.66 13.96
N LEU A 91 -8.18 22.52 13.37
CA LEU A 91 -8.83 21.24 13.64
C LEU A 91 -8.33 20.66 14.96
N ASP A 92 -9.23 20.38 15.88
CA ASP A 92 -8.93 19.70 17.13
C ASP A 92 -9.26 18.17 17.05
N TRP A 93 -8.77 17.45 18.05
CA TRP A 93 -9.01 16.02 18.16
C TRP A 93 -10.49 15.67 18.31
N GLU A 94 -11.24 16.41 19.08
CA GLU A 94 -12.66 16.12 19.35
C GLU A 94 -13.47 16.17 18.05
N THR A 95 -13.22 17.19 17.23
CA THR A 95 -13.85 17.35 15.91
C THR A 95 -13.41 16.25 14.96
N LEU A 96 -12.11 15.91 14.92
CA LEU A 96 -11.58 14.84 14.08
C LEU A 96 -12.15 13.48 14.51
N HIS A 97 -12.22 13.19 15.81
CA HIS A 97 -12.82 11.97 16.34
C HIS A 97 -14.29 11.85 15.91
N ARG A 98 -15.08 12.90 16.11
CA ARG A 98 -16.48 12.95 15.68
C ARG A 98 -16.61 12.69 14.17
N MET A 99 -15.80 13.36 13.34
CA MET A 99 -15.79 13.14 11.88
C MET A 99 -15.40 11.72 11.49
N SER A 100 -14.67 11.01 12.33
CA SER A 100 -14.14 9.66 12.08
C SER A 100 -15.01 8.54 12.65
N THR A 101 -16.04 8.88 13.43
CA THR A 101 -16.95 7.93 14.12
C THR A 101 -18.42 8.20 13.84
N SER A 102 -18.75 9.18 12.98
CA SER A 102 -20.13 9.50 12.60
C SER A 102 -20.27 9.61 11.08
N ASP A 103 -21.51 9.54 10.61
CA ASP A 103 -21.88 9.84 9.23
C ASP A 103 -22.02 11.38 9.07
N ASP A 104 -20.86 12.06 9.07
CA ASP A 104 -20.79 13.52 8.91
C ASP A 104 -20.67 13.85 7.41
N PRO A 105 -21.70 14.49 6.79
CA PRO A 105 -21.68 14.85 5.39
C PRO A 105 -20.81 16.08 5.10
N GLY A 106 -20.15 16.66 6.11
CA GLY A 106 -19.29 17.83 5.99
C GLY A 106 -18.07 17.62 5.10
N GLU A 107 -17.43 18.72 4.72
CA GLU A 107 -16.19 18.66 3.95
C GLU A 107 -15.10 17.95 4.75
N ARG A 108 -14.52 16.92 4.15
CA ARG A 108 -13.48 16.12 4.81
C ARG A 108 -12.14 16.87 4.83
N PRO A 109 -11.45 16.94 5.96
CA PRO A 109 -10.16 17.62 6.07
C PRO A 109 -9.10 16.99 5.17
N ILE A 110 -8.14 17.79 4.75
CA ILE A 110 -6.99 17.32 3.97
C ILE A 110 -6.04 16.57 4.91
N VAL A 111 -5.52 15.43 4.43
CA VAL A 111 -4.44 14.70 5.08
C VAL A 111 -3.15 15.04 4.34
N HIS A 112 -2.19 15.66 5.02
CA HIS A 112 -0.99 16.14 4.35
C HIS A 112 0.29 15.82 5.12
N LEU A 113 1.37 15.63 4.35
CA LEU A 113 2.72 15.47 4.88
C LEU A 113 3.26 16.84 5.30
N GLU A 114 3.63 17.01 6.57
CA GLU A 114 4.30 18.21 7.07
C GLU A 114 5.81 18.15 6.83
N SER A 115 6.43 17.01 7.16
CA SER A 115 7.86 16.81 6.97
C SER A 115 8.27 15.34 6.90
N LEU A 116 9.47 15.08 6.39
CA LEU A 116 10.13 13.78 6.43
C LEU A 116 11.38 13.86 7.31
N GLU A 117 11.41 13.06 8.35
CA GLU A 117 12.61 12.84 9.17
C GLU A 117 13.33 11.58 8.67
N GLN A 118 14.40 11.76 7.88
CA GLN A 118 15.24 10.64 7.47
C GLN A 118 16.16 10.22 8.61
N MET A 119 15.95 9.03 9.13
CA MET A 119 16.73 8.47 10.24
C MET A 119 17.92 7.63 9.76
N ALA A 120 17.75 6.87 8.68
CA ALA A 120 18.76 5.94 8.21
C ALA A 120 18.82 5.86 6.68
N VAL A 121 20.03 5.64 6.17
CA VAL A 121 20.29 5.19 4.80
C VAL A 121 21.07 3.89 4.87
N LEU A 122 20.51 2.81 4.37
CA LEU A 122 21.15 1.51 4.33
C LEU A 122 21.53 1.18 2.88
N LYS A 123 22.83 1.14 2.59
CA LYS A 123 23.34 0.82 1.26
C LYS A 123 22.96 -0.60 0.84
N ALA A 124 22.94 -0.87 -0.47
CA ALA A 124 22.48 -2.15 -1.02
C ALA A 124 23.12 -3.39 -0.39
N ASP A 125 24.41 -3.34 -0.13
CA ASP A 125 25.25 -4.40 0.43
C ASP A 125 25.56 -4.23 1.92
N GLU A 126 25.01 -3.20 2.56
CA GLU A 126 25.26 -2.89 3.97
C GLU A 126 24.34 -3.72 4.88
N GLU A 127 24.93 -4.29 5.93
CA GLU A 127 24.19 -4.98 6.99
C GLU A 127 23.80 -4.02 8.11
N VAL A 128 22.62 -4.20 8.71
CA VAL A 128 22.11 -3.36 9.81
C VAL A 128 23.10 -3.24 10.97
N LYS A 129 23.80 -4.33 11.31
CA LYS A 129 24.80 -4.32 12.40
C LYS A 129 25.95 -3.33 12.19
N ASN A 130 26.19 -2.89 10.95
CA ASN A 130 27.24 -1.96 10.57
C ASN A 130 26.77 -0.50 10.48
N SER A 131 25.45 -0.24 10.61
CA SER A 131 24.86 1.11 10.58
C SER A 131 24.16 1.41 11.90
N ALA A 132 24.70 2.35 12.66
CA ALA A 132 24.09 2.81 13.91
C ALA A 132 22.71 3.46 13.67
N GLU A 133 22.57 4.17 12.55
CA GLU A 133 21.32 4.80 12.13
C GLU A 133 20.24 3.76 11.81
N ALA A 134 20.60 2.69 11.09
CA ALA A 134 19.66 1.61 10.81
C ALA A 134 19.26 0.86 12.08
N GLN A 135 20.21 0.60 12.99
CA GLN A 135 19.90 0.02 14.31
C GLN A 135 18.94 0.91 15.10
N ALA A 136 19.15 2.23 15.10
CA ALA A 136 18.25 3.18 15.76
C ALA A 136 16.85 3.17 15.16
N PHE A 137 16.72 3.09 13.83
CA PHE A 137 15.42 2.95 13.17
C PHE A 137 14.71 1.67 13.60
N PHE A 138 15.35 0.51 13.55
CA PHE A 138 14.73 -0.75 13.97
C PHE A 138 14.41 -0.79 15.47
N ALA A 139 15.20 -0.13 16.31
CA ALA A 139 14.88 0.06 17.72
C ALA A 139 13.61 0.91 17.92
N LEU A 140 13.41 1.95 17.09
CA LEU A 140 12.18 2.74 17.07
C LEU A 140 10.97 1.89 16.65
N VAL A 141 11.11 1.07 15.61
CA VAL A 141 10.06 0.13 15.19
C VAL A 141 9.69 -0.81 16.33
N ASN A 142 10.68 -1.39 17.01
CA ASN A 142 10.46 -2.29 18.15
C ASN A 142 9.80 -1.59 19.34
N LYS A 143 10.15 -0.33 19.61
CA LYS A 143 9.48 0.48 20.63
C LYS A 143 8.01 0.73 20.27
N ALA A 144 7.70 1.00 18.99
CA ALA A 144 6.33 1.20 18.53
C ALA A 144 5.52 -0.10 18.61
N LEU A 145 6.11 -1.25 18.24
CA LEU A 145 5.48 -2.57 18.36
C LEU A 145 5.18 -2.92 19.82
N ALA A 146 6.11 -2.65 20.74
CA ALA A 146 5.90 -2.89 22.18
C ALA A 146 4.79 -2.01 22.78
N ALA A 147 4.55 -0.82 22.22
CA ALA A 147 3.46 0.07 22.61
C ALA A 147 2.13 -0.26 21.90
N SER A 148 2.15 -1.09 20.86
CA SER A 148 0.97 -1.55 20.14
C SER A 148 0.20 -2.60 20.95
N HIS A 149 -1.11 -2.68 20.74
CA HIS A 149 -1.91 -3.73 21.36
C HIS A 149 -1.69 -5.09 20.69
N ASN A 150 -1.48 -5.07 19.38
CA ASN A 150 -1.12 -6.21 18.58
C ASN A 150 0.25 -5.93 17.96
N PRO A 151 1.30 -6.72 18.25
CA PRO A 151 2.65 -6.49 17.76
C PRO A 151 2.80 -6.91 16.28
N GLU A 152 1.84 -6.58 15.44
CA GLU A 152 1.87 -6.75 14.00
C GLU A 152 2.30 -5.46 13.30
N LEU A 153 2.99 -5.61 12.17
CA LEU A 153 3.50 -4.54 11.36
C LEU A 153 2.87 -4.59 9.98
N LEU A 154 2.30 -3.48 9.53
CA LEU A 154 1.79 -3.36 8.17
C LEU A 154 2.73 -2.56 7.29
N ILE A 155 3.05 -3.09 6.10
CA ILE A 155 3.69 -2.36 5.02
C ILE A 155 2.62 -1.93 4.02
N TYR A 156 2.45 -0.62 3.84
CA TYR A 156 1.60 -0.07 2.78
C TYR A 156 2.45 0.21 1.53
N VAL A 157 2.06 -0.37 0.39
CA VAL A 157 2.71 -0.19 -0.91
C VAL A 157 1.74 0.52 -1.86
N HIS A 158 2.00 1.79 -2.13
CA HIS A 158 1.10 2.63 -2.94
C HIS A 158 1.07 2.24 -4.43
N GLY A 159 0.06 2.71 -5.15
CA GLY A 159 -0.09 2.52 -6.58
C GLY A 159 0.75 3.47 -7.44
N SER A 160 0.56 3.40 -8.76
CA SER A 160 1.08 4.40 -9.71
C SER A 160 0.51 5.80 -9.43
N ASN A 161 1.07 6.80 -10.12
CA ASN A 161 0.61 8.18 -9.96
C ASN A 161 0.65 8.68 -8.51
N ASN A 162 1.64 8.25 -7.73
CA ASN A 162 1.82 8.68 -6.34
C ASN A 162 3.11 9.47 -6.15
N THR A 163 3.00 10.53 -5.36
CA THR A 163 4.12 11.31 -4.83
C THR A 163 4.42 10.88 -3.40
N VAL A 164 5.57 11.27 -2.86
CA VAL A 164 5.93 11.01 -1.46
C VAL A 164 4.87 11.56 -0.49
N PRO A 165 4.42 12.82 -0.61
CA PRO A 165 3.36 13.34 0.26
C PRO A 165 2.05 12.54 0.19
N ARG A 166 1.65 12.13 -1.02
CA ARG A 166 0.41 11.37 -1.20
C ARG A 166 0.51 9.96 -0.59
N ALA A 167 1.63 9.27 -0.77
CA ALA A 167 1.86 7.95 -0.19
C ALA A 167 1.88 8.01 1.34
N ALA A 168 2.50 9.05 1.93
CA ALA A 168 2.47 9.28 3.37
C ALA A 168 1.04 9.52 3.88
N ALA A 169 0.27 10.39 3.21
CA ALA A 169 -1.10 10.72 3.60
C ALA A 169 -2.02 9.50 3.54
N GLN A 170 -1.93 8.67 2.50
CA GLN A 170 -2.72 7.43 2.39
C GLN A 170 -2.39 6.43 3.50
N ALA A 171 -1.11 6.24 3.81
CA ALA A 171 -0.69 5.35 4.90
C ALA A 171 -1.14 5.88 6.28
N ALA A 172 -1.07 7.20 6.50
CA ALA A 172 -1.54 7.83 7.73
C ALA A 172 -3.06 7.73 7.88
N GLN A 173 -3.82 7.92 6.80
CA GLN A 173 -5.26 7.72 6.80
C GLN A 173 -5.63 6.28 7.17
N PHE A 174 -4.95 5.29 6.60
CA PHE A 174 -5.15 3.90 6.97
C PHE A 174 -4.86 3.68 8.46
N ARG A 175 -3.67 4.12 8.94
CA ARG A 175 -3.32 4.04 10.36
C ARG A 175 -4.34 4.72 11.27
N HIS A 176 -4.91 5.86 10.84
CA HIS A 176 -5.92 6.59 11.60
C HIS A 176 -7.17 5.72 11.84
N PHE A 177 -7.75 5.15 10.77
CA PHE A 177 -8.95 4.34 10.89
C PHE A 177 -8.70 2.94 11.49
N MET A 178 -7.43 2.50 11.60
CA MET A 178 -7.02 1.34 12.39
C MET A 178 -6.79 1.67 13.88
N GLY A 179 -7.35 2.78 14.36
CA GLY A 179 -7.26 3.18 15.77
C GLY A 179 -5.89 3.68 16.21
N ARG A 180 -4.99 3.98 15.26
CA ARG A 180 -3.64 4.58 15.45
C ARG A 180 -2.63 3.74 16.22
N ARG A 181 -2.99 2.54 16.65
CA ARG A 181 -2.13 1.66 17.46
C ARG A 181 -1.30 0.69 16.64
N MET A 182 -1.70 0.44 15.39
CA MET A 182 -0.95 -0.39 14.46
C MET A 182 0.34 0.33 14.03
N VAL A 183 1.42 -0.43 13.90
CA VAL A 183 2.67 0.05 13.31
C VAL A 183 2.56 -0.04 11.80
N VAL A 184 2.57 1.11 11.13
CA VAL A 184 2.46 1.20 9.67
C VAL A 184 3.74 1.78 9.10
N ILE A 185 4.29 1.09 8.09
CA ILE A 185 5.40 1.57 7.25
C ILE A 185 4.87 1.87 5.86
N SER A 186 4.93 3.11 5.42
CA SER A 186 4.68 3.47 4.02
C SER A 186 5.91 3.15 3.18
N PHE A 187 5.83 2.17 2.29
CA PHE A 187 6.88 1.93 1.31
C PHE A 187 6.67 2.82 0.08
N MET A 188 7.43 3.92 0.04
CA MET A 188 7.27 4.98 -0.96
C MET A 188 8.15 4.72 -2.18
N TRP A 189 7.80 3.73 -3.00
CA TRP A 189 8.54 3.38 -4.21
C TRP A 189 8.50 4.51 -5.26
N PRO A 190 9.48 4.57 -6.23
CA PRO A 190 9.64 5.70 -7.15
C PRO A 190 8.61 5.73 -8.29
N SER A 191 7.32 5.86 -7.96
CA SER A 191 6.28 6.21 -8.92
C SER A 191 6.47 7.65 -9.44
N ALA A 192 6.15 7.86 -10.72
CA ALA A 192 6.41 9.11 -11.43
C ALA A 192 5.38 10.23 -11.12
N GLY A 193 4.35 9.96 -10.34
CA GLY A 193 3.34 10.95 -9.96
C GLY A 193 2.50 11.47 -11.13
N SER A 194 2.37 10.68 -12.21
CA SER A 194 1.59 11.03 -13.40
C SER A 194 1.12 9.78 -14.14
N LEU A 195 -0.16 9.69 -14.47
CA LEU A 195 -0.70 8.59 -15.29
C LEU A 195 -0.09 8.56 -16.69
N LEU A 196 0.33 9.71 -17.24
CA LEU A 196 1.00 9.76 -18.53
C LEU A 196 2.37 9.08 -18.53
N ARG A 197 2.95 8.84 -17.34
CA ARG A 197 4.22 8.14 -17.15
C ARG A 197 4.04 6.70 -16.66
N TYR A 198 2.90 6.10 -16.92
CA TYR A 198 2.59 4.73 -16.47
C TYR A 198 3.69 3.72 -16.86
N LEU A 199 4.24 3.80 -18.09
CA LEU A 199 5.35 2.91 -18.48
C LEU A 199 6.64 3.15 -17.69
N THR A 200 6.88 4.39 -17.24
CA THR A 200 7.98 4.67 -16.29
C THR A 200 7.71 3.97 -14.97
N ASP A 201 6.48 4.01 -14.48
CA ASP A 201 6.10 3.33 -13.23
C ASP A 201 6.29 1.81 -13.34
N VAL A 202 5.94 1.18 -14.47
CA VAL A 202 6.17 -0.25 -14.71
C VAL A 202 7.67 -0.61 -14.60
N ASN A 203 8.54 0.19 -15.22
CA ASN A 203 10.00 -0.02 -15.16
C ASN A 203 10.54 0.22 -13.74
N ASN A 204 10.08 1.25 -13.06
CA ASN A 204 10.50 1.58 -11.71
C ASN A 204 10.02 0.52 -10.70
N ALA A 205 8.81 -0.02 -10.88
CA ALA A 205 8.31 -1.13 -10.07
C ALA A 205 9.22 -2.36 -10.20
N ALA A 206 9.63 -2.71 -11.42
CA ALA A 206 10.55 -3.82 -11.66
C ALA A 206 11.93 -3.60 -10.98
N ALA A 207 12.46 -2.37 -11.02
CA ALA A 207 13.71 -2.02 -10.35
C ALA A 207 13.60 -1.94 -8.82
N THR A 208 12.38 -1.96 -8.27
CA THR A 208 12.06 -1.84 -6.84
C THR A 208 11.83 -3.20 -6.18
N VAL A 209 11.73 -4.28 -6.96
CA VAL A 209 11.46 -5.64 -6.44
C VAL A 209 12.50 -6.06 -5.39
N ASP A 210 13.78 -5.98 -5.72
CA ASP A 210 14.88 -6.36 -4.80
C ASP A 210 14.93 -5.48 -3.54
N PRO A 211 14.86 -4.14 -3.64
CA PRO A 211 14.76 -3.28 -2.45
C PRO A 211 13.57 -3.60 -1.55
N PHE A 212 12.41 -3.93 -2.12
CA PHE A 212 11.24 -4.28 -1.31
C PHE A 212 11.39 -5.66 -0.64
N ALA A 213 11.86 -6.67 -1.37
CA ALA A 213 12.15 -7.98 -0.81
C ALA A 213 13.16 -7.87 0.35
N ARG A 214 14.23 -7.07 0.16
CA ARG A 214 15.20 -6.77 1.21
C ARG A 214 14.57 -6.08 2.41
N LEU A 215 13.67 -5.12 2.22
CA LEU A 215 12.98 -4.46 3.33
C LEU A 215 12.20 -5.48 4.16
N VAL A 216 11.45 -6.38 3.53
CA VAL A 216 10.70 -7.44 4.23
C VAL A 216 11.64 -8.33 5.06
N GLU A 217 12.76 -8.79 4.49
CA GLU A 217 13.76 -9.58 5.22
C GLU A 217 14.38 -8.81 6.39
N LEU A 218 14.70 -7.53 6.19
CA LEU A 218 15.27 -6.67 7.24
C LEU A 218 14.28 -6.48 8.41
N LEU A 219 13.01 -6.26 8.10
CA LEU A 219 11.95 -6.16 9.11
C LEU A 219 11.78 -7.49 9.85
N ALA A 220 11.76 -8.60 9.12
CA ALA A 220 11.69 -9.91 9.74
C ALA A 220 12.89 -10.23 10.64
N ALA A 221 14.10 -9.81 10.26
CA ALA A 221 15.31 -10.10 11.01
C ALA A 221 15.56 -9.15 12.21
N ASN A 222 15.12 -7.89 12.14
CA ASN A 222 15.51 -6.84 13.09
C ASN A 222 14.34 -6.31 13.90
N THR A 223 13.12 -6.82 13.75
CA THR A 223 11.97 -6.40 14.55
C THR A 223 11.37 -7.55 15.34
N ASN A 224 10.61 -7.18 16.38
CA ASN A 224 9.83 -8.12 17.20
C ASN A 224 8.38 -8.25 16.70
N ALA A 225 8.10 -7.89 15.44
CA ALA A 225 6.79 -8.06 14.86
C ALA A 225 6.40 -9.54 14.88
N SER A 226 5.22 -9.87 15.41
CA SER A 226 4.69 -11.24 15.37
C SER A 226 4.34 -11.65 13.94
N LYS A 227 3.84 -10.70 13.14
CA LYS A 227 3.50 -10.82 11.73
C LYS A 227 3.89 -9.56 10.97
N ILE A 228 4.17 -9.74 9.69
CA ILE A 228 4.40 -8.67 8.72
C ILE A 228 3.30 -8.78 7.67
N ASP A 229 2.36 -7.84 7.73
CA ASP A 229 1.26 -7.72 6.79
C ASP A 229 1.63 -6.78 5.65
N VAL A 230 1.02 -6.95 4.49
CA VAL A 230 1.22 -6.07 3.34
C VAL A 230 -0.12 -5.67 2.75
N LEU A 231 -0.32 -4.37 2.58
CA LEU A 231 -1.40 -3.79 1.78
C LEU A 231 -0.80 -3.18 0.52
N ALA A 232 -1.00 -3.82 -0.62
CA ALA A 232 -0.52 -3.38 -1.91
C ALA A 232 -1.67 -2.85 -2.77
N TYR A 233 -1.59 -1.59 -3.17
CA TYR A 233 -2.61 -0.95 -3.99
C TYR A 233 -2.16 -0.81 -5.44
N SER A 234 -3.04 -1.19 -6.39
CA SER A 234 -2.86 -0.97 -7.83
C SER A 234 -1.49 -1.46 -8.33
N ALA A 235 -0.67 -0.58 -8.93
CA ALA A 235 0.68 -0.88 -9.39
C ALA A 235 1.66 -1.29 -8.27
N GLY A 236 1.32 -1.06 -7.00
CA GLY A 236 2.07 -1.62 -5.87
C GLY A 236 2.14 -3.15 -5.91
N ALA A 237 1.16 -3.81 -6.57
CA ALA A 237 1.19 -5.24 -6.81
C ALA A 237 2.36 -5.69 -7.71
N GLN A 238 2.81 -4.82 -8.64
CA GLN A 238 3.97 -5.09 -9.50
C GLN A 238 5.31 -5.04 -8.75
N VAL A 239 5.33 -4.43 -7.57
CA VAL A 239 6.47 -4.47 -6.63
C VAL A 239 6.32 -5.65 -5.69
N THR A 240 5.15 -5.79 -5.07
CA THR A 240 4.91 -6.70 -3.94
C THR A 240 4.90 -8.17 -4.36
N SER A 241 4.10 -8.54 -5.38
CA SER A 241 3.95 -9.96 -5.76
C SER A 241 5.27 -10.59 -6.23
N PRO A 242 6.05 -9.97 -7.15
CA PRO A 242 7.34 -10.55 -7.53
C PRO A 242 8.37 -10.55 -6.38
N ALA A 243 8.34 -9.58 -5.48
CA ALA A 243 9.23 -9.58 -4.32
C ALA A 243 8.90 -10.72 -3.35
N LEU A 244 7.62 -10.96 -3.08
CA LEU A 244 7.18 -12.12 -2.30
C LEU A 244 7.51 -13.44 -3.00
N ALA A 245 7.39 -13.50 -4.34
CA ALA A 245 7.79 -14.66 -5.12
C ALA A 245 9.30 -14.93 -5.00
N GLN A 246 10.13 -13.89 -5.03
CA GLN A 246 11.57 -14.01 -4.79
C GLN A 246 11.86 -14.54 -3.38
N LEU A 247 11.18 -14.03 -2.37
CA LEU A 247 11.27 -14.52 -0.99
C LEU A 247 10.70 -15.93 -0.81
N GLY A 248 9.80 -16.34 -1.70
CA GLY A 248 9.22 -17.67 -1.78
C GLY A 248 10.24 -18.75 -2.15
N ALA A 249 11.36 -18.38 -2.78
CA ALA A 249 12.46 -19.32 -3.03
C ALA A 249 13.17 -19.67 -1.69
N PRO A 250 13.26 -20.97 -1.33
CA PRO A 250 13.93 -21.36 -0.09
C PRO A 250 15.45 -21.12 -0.19
N ARG A 251 16.07 -20.78 0.93
CA ARG A 251 17.53 -20.75 1.04
C ARG A 251 18.10 -22.16 0.99
N PRO A 252 19.36 -22.36 0.60
CA PRO A 252 19.97 -23.68 0.60
C PRO A 252 19.83 -24.38 1.96
N GLY A 253 19.19 -25.55 1.96
CA GLY A 253 18.94 -26.35 3.17
C GLY A 253 17.80 -25.85 4.07
N GLU A 254 17.09 -24.78 3.70
CA GLU A 254 15.96 -24.26 4.47
C GLU A 254 14.69 -25.09 4.20
N THR A 255 14.03 -25.54 5.25
CA THR A 255 12.70 -26.14 5.14
C THR A 255 11.64 -25.07 4.96
N ARG A 256 10.47 -25.43 4.44
CA ARG A 256 9.35 -24.49 4.26
C ARG A 256 8.87 -23.91 5.59
N ASP A 257 8.82 -24.70 6.64
CA ASP A 257 8.44 -24.23 7.98
C ASP A 257 9.48 -23.25 8.56
N ALA A 258 10.77 -23.50 8.35
CA ALA A 258 11.82 -22.58 8.75
C ALA A 258 11.74 -21.25 7.99
N GLN A 259 11.45 -21.31 6.67
CA GLN A 259 11.24 -20.14 5.84
C GLN A 259 10.03 -19.32 6.32
N ARG A 260 8.90 -19.98 6.61
CA ARG A 260 7.70 -19.33 7.15
C ARG A 260 7.99 -18.67 8.50
N ALA A 261 8.69 -19.36 9.39
CA ALA A 261 9.08 -18.81 10.70
C ALA A 261 10.05 -17.63 10.57
N ARG A 262 10.95 -17.66 9.58
CA ARG A 262 11.91 -16.59 9.31
C ARG A 262 11.23 -15.33 8.75
N LEU A 263 10.31 -15.47 7.79
CA LEU A 263 9.67 -14.34 7.11
C LEU A 263 8.50 -13.76 7.90
N ARG A 264 7.80 -14.58 8.66
CA ARG A 264 6.64 -14.18 9.48
C ARG A 264 5.59 -13.37 8.72
N LEU A 265 5.36 -13.73 7.44
CA LEU A 265 4.34 -13.09 6.63
C LEU A 265 2.96 -13.41 7.20
N GLY A 266 2.17 -12.36 7.42
CA GLY A 266 0.80 -12.45 7.87
C GLY A 266 -0.18 -12.35 6.70
N GLN A 267 -1.06 -11.36 6.75
CA GLN A 267 -2.05 -11.08 5.72
C GLN A 267 -1.45 -10.28 4.58
N ILE A 268 -1.66 -10.72 3.34
CA ILE A 268 -1.27 -9.96 2.14
C ILE A 268 -2.53 -9.56 1.41
N TYR A 269 -2.79 -8.26 1.33
CA TYR A 269 -3.98 -7.75 0.66
C TYR A 269 -3.60 -6.95 -0.58
N PHE A 270 -4.16 -7.36 -1.69
CA PHE A 270 -4.04 -6.65 -2.96
C PHE A 270 -5.33 -5.91 -3.27
N ALA A 271 -5.32 -4.59 -3.14
CA ALA A 271 -6.43 -3.72 -3.50
C ALA A 271 -6.32 -3.30 -4.97
N ALA A 272 -7.29 -3.69 -5.81
CA ALA A 272 -7.33 -3.42 -7.25
C ALA A 272 -5.97 -3.68 -7.95
N PRO A 273 -5.33 -4.84 -7.78
CA PRO A 273 -3.95 -5.07 -8.21
C PRO A 273 -3.78 -4.93 -9.73
N ASP A 274 -2.85 -4.06 -10.12
CA ASP A 274 -2.42 -3.83 -11.51
C ASP A 274 -1.19 -4.68 -11.82
N ILE A 275 -1.39 -5.97 -11.98
CA ILE A 275 -0.41 -6.95 -12.40
C ILE A 275 -1.04 -7.94 -13.37
N ASP A 276 -0.31 -8.45 -14.36
CA ASP A 276 -0.80 -9.49 -15.27
C ASP A 276 -1.37 -10.68 -14.48
N THR A 277 -2.61 -11.11 -14.83
CA THR A 277 -3.33 -12.14 -14.07
C THR A 277 -2.58 -13.47 -14.03
N ARG A 278 -2.03 -13.93 -15.15
CA ARG A 278 -1.29 -15.21 -15.23
C ARG A 278 0.02 -15.14 -14.47
N ARG A 279 0.74 -14.01 -14.59
CA ARG A 279 1.96 -13.75 -13.84
C ARG A 279 1.67 -13.77 -12.34
N PHE A 280 0.64 -13.05 -11.89
CA PHE A 280 0.24 -13.03 -10.50
C PHE A 280 -0.04 -14.43 -9.94
N VAL A 281 -0.81 -15.27 -10.68
CA VAL A 281 -1.13 -16.63 -10.23
C VAL A 281 0.12 -17.50 -10.12
N ASN A 282 1.06 -17.38 -11.07
CA ASN A 282 2.34 -18.10 -11.00
C ASN A 282 3.18 -17.66 -9.81
N GLU A 283 3.28 -16.35 -9.55
CA GLU A 283 4.00 -15.79 -8.42
C GLU A 283 3.35 -16.22 -7.10
N LEU A 284 2.02 -16.12 -6.99
CA LEU A 284 1.23 -16.53 -5.82
C LEU A 284 1.55 -17.98 -5.40
N GLY A 285 1.69 -18.88 -6.35
CA GLY A 285 2.04 -20.28 -6.10
C GLY A 285 3.37 -20.49 -5.37
N THR A 286 4.24 -19.48 -5.35
CA THR A 286 5.55 -19.57 -4.70
C THR A 286 5.54 -19.10 -3.24
N TYR A 287 4.53 -18.30 -2.81
CA TYR A 287 4.55 -17.69 -1.49
C TYR A 287 3.23 -17.84 -0.69
N VAL A 288 2.14 -18.28 -1.29
CA VAL A 288 0.82 -18.30 -0.60
C VAL A 288 0.85 -19.12 0.69
N ASP A 289 1.56 -20.23 0.71
CA ASP A 289 1.72 -21.11 1.88
C ASP A 289 2.73 -20.58 2.93
N LEU A 290 3.45 -19.49 2.64
CA LEU A 290 4.29 -18.76 3.61
C LEU A 290 3.52 -17.69 4.36
N THR A 291 2.32 -17.35 3.91
CA THR A 291 1.45 -16.32 4.47
C THR A 291 0.34 -16.93 5.31
N ASP A 292 -0.34 -16.13 6.12
CA ASP A 292 -1.56 -16.58 6.77
C ASP A 292 -2.73 -16.56 5.78
N ARG A 293 -2.79 -15.55 4.91
CA ARG A 293 -3.79 -15.43 3.83
C ARG A 293 -3.33 -14.42 2.78
N VAL A 294 -3.74 -14.62 1.54
CA VAL A 294 -3.66 -13.63 0.47
C VAL A 294 -5.07 -13.29 -0.01
N SER A 295 -5.44 -12.02 0.04
CA SER A 295 -6.75 -11.55 -0.42
C SER A 295 -6.59 -10.56 -1.58
N VAL A 296 -7.47 -10.67 -2.58
CA VAL A 296 -7.51 -9.77 -3.75
C VAL A 296 -8.88 -9.11 -3.82
N ALA A 297 -8.93 -7.79 -3.65
CA ALA A 297 -10.14 -7.02 -3.93
C ALA A 297 -10.17 -6.61 -5.41
N ALA A 298 -11.21 -7.05 -6.12
CA ALA A 298 -11.35 -6.89 -7.56
C ALA A 298 -12.68 -6.22 -7.93
N ASN A 299 -12.62 -5.16 -8.76
CA ASN A 299 -13.77 -4.57 -9.44
C ASN A 299 -13.68 -4.88 -10.94
N LEU A 300 -14.59 -5.69 -11.44
CA LEU A 300 -14.60 -6.10 -12.85
C LEU A 300 -14.91 -4.96 -13.83
N ASN A 301 -15.45 -3.85 -13.34
CA ASN A 301 -15.77 -2.65 -14.11
C ASN A 301 -14.68 -1.56 -14.02
N ASP A 302 -13.59 -1.81 -13.30
CA ASP A 302 -12.48 -0.88 -13.09
C ASP A 302 -11.92 -0.31 -14.41
N SER A 303 -12.07 1.00 -14.60
CA SER A 303 -11.67 1.68 -15.86
C SER A 303 -10.15 1.85 -15.97
N VAL A 304 -9.46 2.01 -14.84
CA VAL A 304 -7.99 2.16 -14.81
C VAL A 304 -7.34 0.83 -15.18
N LEU A 305 -7.80 -0.27 -14.59
CA LEU A 305 -7.28 -1.61 -14.90
C LEU A 305 -7.66 -2.06 -16.32
N ARG A 306 -8.80 -1.61 -16.85
CA ARG A 306 -9.14 -1.82 -18.26
C ARG A 306 -8.13 -1.13 -19.19
N PHE A 307 -7.75 0.12 -18.90
CA PHE A 307 -6.71 0.81 -19.65
C PHE A 307 -5.35 0.10 -19.51
N ALA A 308 -4.94 -0.26 -18.31
CA ALA A 308 -3.71 -1.00 -18.04
C ALA A 308 -3.67 -2.34 -18.78
N ALA A 309 -4.80 -3.05 -18.89
CA ALA A 309 -4.92 -4.30 -19.64
C ALA A 309 -4.69 -4.09 -21.15
N ILE A 310 -5.18 -2.99 -21.73
CA ILE A 310 -4.94 -2.66 -23.14
C ILE A 310 -3.45 -2.37 -23.38
N VAL A 311 -2.82 -1.57 -22.53
CA VAL A 311 -1.40 -1.24 -22.64
C VAL A 311 -0.51 -2.47 -22.45
N GLY A 312 -0.81 -3.29 -21.43
CA GLY A 312 -0.06 -4.50 -21.08
C GLY A 312 -0.43 -5.74 -21.90
N ARG A 313 -1.47 -5.68 -22.75
CA ARG A 313 -2.00 -6.79 -23.58
C ARG A 313 -2.35 -8.06 -22.79
N ALA A 314 -2.79 -7.90 -21.54
CA ALA A 314 -3.20 -8.99 -20.66
C ALA A 314 -4.15 -8.47 -19.59
N SER A 315 -5.04 -9.31 -19.07
CA SER A 315 -5.92 -8.94 -17.97
C SER A 315 -5.13 -8.65 -16.69
N ARG A 316 -5.72 -7.86 -15.80
CA ARG A 316 -5.09 -7.48 -14.52
C ARG A 316 -5.74 -8.23 -13.36
N ALA A 317 -4.95 -8.62 -12.37
CA ALA A 317 -5.44 -9.43 -11.25
C ALA A 317 -6.60 -8.75 -10.46
N GLY A 318 -6.66 -7.41 -10.43
CA GLY A 318 -7.80 -6.65 -9.88
C GLY A 318 -9.01 -6.55 -10.81
N ARG A 319 -8.88 -6.99 -12.07
CA ARG A 319 -9.92 -7.12 -13.09
C ARG A 319 -9.64 -8.35 -13.96
N PRO A 320 -9.68 -9.55 -13.36
CA PRO A 320 -9.18 -10.75 -14.01
C PRO A 320 -10.11 -11.21 -15.14
N ASN A 321 -9.50 -11.79 -16.17
CA ASN A 321 -10.17 -12.64 -17.14
C ASN A 321 -9.73 -14.09 -16.89
N LEU A 322 -10.55 -14.85 -16.19
CA LEU A 322 -10.21 -16.23 -15.81
C LEU A 322 -10.03 -17.17 -16.99
N SER A 323 -10.57 -16.83 -18.18
CA SER A 323 -10.37 -17.63 -19.40
C SER A 323 -8.93 -17.57 -19.94
N GLU A 324 -8.11 -16.65 -19.46
CA GLU A 324 -6.67 -16.58 -19.80
C GLU A 324 -5.82 -17.56 -18.98
N LEU A 325 -6.36 -18.11 -17.89
CA LEU A 325 -5.65 -19.05 -17.03
C LEU A 325 -5.56 -20.44 -17.65
N SER A 326 -4.44 -21.12 -17.42
CA SER A 326 -4.34 -22.54 -17.76
C SER A 326 -5.17 -23.40 -16.79
N THR A 327 -5.37 -24.68 -17.15
CA THR A 327 -6.05 -25.65 -16.29
C THR A 327 -5.34 -25.79 -14.94
N GLU A 328 -4.00 -25.82 -14.97
CA GLU A 328 -3.16 -25.96 -13.78
C GLU A 328 -3.27 -24.73 -12.88
N GLN A 329 -3.25 -23.52 -13.46
CA GLN A 329 -3.43 -22.25 -12.72
C GLN A 329 -4.81 -22.18 -12.08
N SER A 330 -5.85 -22.59 -12.81
CA SER A 330 -7.22 -22.62 -12.29
C SER A 330 -7.37 -23.65 -11.16
N ALA A 331 -6.80 -24.83 -11.31
CA ALA A 331 -6.81 -25.86 -10.27
C ALA A 331 -6.06 -25.40 -9.01
N PHE A 332 -4.90 -24.72 -9.19
CA PHE A 332 -4.14 -24.14 -8.07
C PHE A 332 -4.99 -23.12 -7.28
N LEU A 333 -5.68 -22.19 -7.96
CA LEU A 333 -6.51 -21.18 -7.27
C LEU A 333 -7.66 -21.82 -6.48
N VAL A 334 -8.29 -22.87 -7.05
CA VAL A 334 -9.34 -23.63 -6.34
C VAL A 334 -8.78 -24.31 -5.10
N ASP A 335 -7.62 -24.98 -5.19
CA ASP A 335 -6.98 -25.64 -4.06
C ASP A 335 -6.58 -24.63 -2.97
N ALA A 336 -5.95 -23.51 -3.34
CA ALA A 336 -5.56 -22.46 -2.40
C ALA A 336 -6.77 -21.83 -1.70
N SER A 337 -7.88 -21.64 -2.43
CA SER A 337 -9.12 -21.12 -1.85
C SER A 337 -9.77 -22.13 -0.89
N GLN A 338 -9.80 -23.41 -1.25
CA GLN A 338 -10.31 -24.47 -0.37
C GLN A 338 -9.51 -24.59 0.94
N LYS A 339 -8.20 -24.32 0.90
CA LYS A 339 -7.32 -24.26 2.08
C LYS A 339 -7.44 -22.97 2.86
N MET A 340 -8.30 -22.04 2.44
CA MET A 340 -8.48 -20.70 3.00
C MET A 340 -7.19 -19.84 3.03
N GLN A 341 -6.25 -20.13 2.12
CA GLN A 341 -5.00 -19.40 1.95
C GLN A 341 -5.12 -18.25 0.96
N PHE A 342 -6.16 -18.29 0.11
CA PHE A 342 -6.41 -17.30 -0.93
C PHE A 342 -7.91 -17.05 -1.09
N ASP A 343 -8.28 -15.77 -1.26
CA ASP A 343 -9.63 -15.38 -1.62
C ASP A 343 -9.67 -14.18 -2.58
N ILE A 344 -10.79 -14.07 -3.30
CA ILE A 344 -11.09 -12.91 -4.14
C ILE A 344 -12.34 -12.25 -3.58
N ILE A 345 -12.19 -11.01 -3.17
CA ILE A 345 -13.27 -10.14 -2.72
C ILE A 345 -13.81 -9.39 -3.94
N LYS A 346 -14.98 -9.78 -4.42
CA LYS A 346 -15.65 -9.05 -5.49
C LYS A 346 -16.20 -7.73 -4.94
N VAL A 347 -15.71 -6.63 -5.46
CA VAL A 347 -16.25 -5.30 -5.22
C VAL A 347 -17.26 -5.02 -6.34
N ASP A 348 -18.57 -5.15 -6.04
CA ASP A 348 -19.63 -4.95 -7.00
C ASP A 348 -20.34 -3.62 -6.73
N PRO A 349 -20.25 -2.64 -7.65
CA PRO A 349 -20.93 -1.34 -7.48
C PRO A 349 -22.45 -1.44 -7.33
N ASN A 350 -23.05 -2.54 -7.81
CA ASN A 350 -24.50 -2.74 -7.65
C ASN A 350 -24.89 -3.11 -6.21
N ASP A 351 -23.95 -3.67 -5.46
CA ASP A 351 -24.16 -4.11 -4.07
C ASP A 351 -23.72 -3.06 -3.05
N ILE A 352 -22.98 -2.03 -3.49
CA ILE A 352 -22.37 -1.01 -2.62
C ILE A 352 -22.99 0.37 -2.91
N PRO A 353 -23.71 0.96 -1.94
CA PRO A 353 -24.34 2.26 -2.11
C PRO A 353 -23.35 3.37 -2.50
N ASN A 354 -23.65 4.11 -3.56
CA ASN A 354 -22.89 5.26 -4.06
C ASN A 354 -21.47 4.95 -4.57
N LEU A 355 -21.06 3.68 -4.66
CA LEU A 355 -19.78 3.33 -5.27
C LEU A 355 -19.86 3.59 -6.78
N PRO A 356 -18.99 4.43 -7.37
CA PRO A 356 -18.93 4.59 -8.82
C PRO A 356 -18.63 3.27 -9.52
N GLU A 357 -19.37 2.96 -10.58
CA GLU A 357 -19.27 1.68 -11.31
C GLU A 357 -17.83 1.36 -11.73
N SER A 358 -17.09 2.37 -12.19
CA SER A 358 -15.71 2.25 -12.66
C SER A 358 -14.65 2.55 -11.60
N SER A 359 -15.00 2.55 -10.31
CA SER A 359 -14.10 2.92 -9.22
C SER A 359 -12.85 2.04 -9.17
N HIS A 360 -11.70 2.68 -9.03
CA HIS A 360 -10.39 2.06 -8.80
C HIS A 360 -9.89 2.30 -7.37
N ALA A 361 -10.33 3.39 -6.76
CA ALA A 361 -9.88 3.86 -5.45
C ALA A 361 -10.74 3.36 -4.28
N PHE A 362 -11.63 2.42 -4.53
CA PHE A 362 -12.67 1.96 -3.61
C PHE A 362 -12.18 1.60 -2.20
N TRP A 363 -10.96 1.13 -2.06
CA TRP A 363 -10.43 0.66 -0.77
C TRP A 363 -10.17 1.79 0.24
N TYR A 364 -9.97 3.03 -0.23
CA TYR A 364 -9.72 4.19 0.62
C TYR A 364 -10.70 5.37 0.39
N ASP A 365 -11.60 5.27 -0.60
CA ASP A 365 -12.58 6.30 -0.92
C ASP A 365 -14.00 5.88 -0.52
N ASP A 366 -14.25 4.59 -0.34
CA ASP A 366 -15.59 4.07 -0.11
C ASP A 366 -15.77 3.58 1.33
N PRO A 367 -16.82 4.04 2.06
CA PRO A 367 -17.03 3.71 3.47
C PRO A 367 -17.43 2.24 3.73
N TRP A 368 -17.95 1.54 2.71
CA TRP A 368 -18.33 0.14 2.83
C TRP A 368 -17.13 -0.78 2.60
N VAL A 369 -16.30 -0.47 1.58
CA VAL A 369 -15.15 -1.31 1.23
C VAL A 369 -13.99 -1.11 2.20
N SER A 370 -13.71 0.13 2.60
CA SER A 370 -12.63 0.42 3.53
C SER A 370 -12.79 -0.24 4.90
N GLY A 371 -14.05 -0.46 5.34
CA GLY A 371 -14.35 -1.22 6.55
C GLY A 371 -13.92 -2.69 6.47
N SER A 372 -13.98 -3.31 5.29
CA SER A 372 -13.58 -4.71 5.10
C SER A 372 -12.05 -4.90 5.19
N VAL A 373 -11.27 -3.87 4.86
CA VAL A 373 -9.81 -3.88 4.96
C VAL A 373 -9.34 -3.85 6.43
N GLY A 374 -10.14 -3.31 7.33
CA GLY A 374 -9.84 -3.21 8.77
C GLY A 374 -10.29 -4.39 9.64
N THR A 375 -10.96 -5.38 9.06
CA THR A 375 -11.48 -6.56 9.79
C THR A 375 -10.59 -7.82 9.67
N TRP A 376 -9.34 -7.65 9.29
CA TRP A 376 -8.38 -8.75 9.12
C TRP A 376 -7.82 -9.26 10.41
#